data_07fdee53090080ed6d2c6a3a23d221cc
#
_entry.id   07fdee53090080ed6d2c6a3a23d221cc
#
_cell.length_a   1.000
_cell.length_b   1.000
_cell.length_c   1.000
_cell.angle_alpha   90.00
_cell.angle_beta   90.00
_cell.angle_gamma   90.00
#
_symmetry.space_group_name_H-M   'P 1'
#
loop_
_entity.id
_entity.type
_entity.pdbx_description
1 polymer ?
#
loop_
_entity_poly.entity_id
_entity_poly.type
_entity_poly.pdbx_seq_one_letter_code
_entity_poly.pdbx_strand_id
1 'polypeptide(L)'
;LLIPFRYHNRKESNDMEINIENVSMTYPDGKQALKSLSLNLRSPGMIGLLGPNGAGKSTLMKLLVAALLPTSGAIRVDGVPLEKAERELKAQLGYLPQDFGLFDELTVTEFLDYMAALKGLKNPKAHIREIIRTVNLEEKAKAKIRTLSGGQRQRVGIAQALLGTPSLLIFDEPTVGLDPEERIHFRNLFSRAAQNSLVLLSTHIIEDVQSVCDHLVVIDGGAILFAGTPEQLIGIAAGHVGTFWEKEAAREPGLMITARINTGQGVRCRGVADRLPACVKPEEPTLEDAYLYLTSGEVTG
;
A
#
# COMPACT_ATOMS: atom_id res chain seq x y z
N LEU A 1 -5.38 -12.57 25.79
CA LEU A 1 -4.38 -11.74 26.46
C LEU A 1 -3.45 -11.17 25.39
N LEU A 2 -3.64 -9.89 25.03
CA LEU A 2 -2.82 -9.17 24.08
C LEU A 2 -1.45 -8.92 24.71
N ILE A 3 -0.41 -9.57 24.18
CA ILE A 3 0.98 -9.27 24.55
C ILE A 3 1.38 -8.02 23.78
N PRO A 4 1.77 -6.92 24.45
CA PRO A 4 2.23 -5.74 23.73
C PRO A 4 3.56 -6.03 23.04
N PHE A 5 3.65 -5.69 21.78
CA PHE A 5 4.90 -5.68 21.01
C PHE A 5 5.86 -4.72 21.73
N ARG A 6 6.87 -5.25 22.45
CA ARG A 6 7.90 -4.42 23.11
C ARG A 6 8.90 -3.99 22.05
N TYR A 7 8.70 -2.79 21.52
CA TYR A 7 9.78 -2.08 20.83
C TYR A 7 10.90 -1.81 21.83
N HIS A 8 12.09 -2.34 21.57
CA HIS A 8 13.28 -2.03 22.37
C HIS A 8 13.60 -0.54 22.18
N ASN A 9 13.68 0.18 23.30
CA ASN A 9 14.04 1.59 23.38
C ASN A 9 15.19 1.95 22.42
N ARG A 10 14.88 2.62 21.32
CA ARG A 10 15.80 3.51 20.63
C ARG A 10 15.49 4.94 21.07
N LYS A 11 16.53 5.68 21.37
CA LYS A 11 16.51 7.10 21.72
C LYS A 11 15.85 7.92 20.63
N GLU A 12 15.05 8.90 21.08
CA GLU A 12 14.60 10.12 20.41
C GLU A 12 14.02 9.95 19.00
N SER A 13 12.77 10.43 18.83
CA SER A 13 11.95 10.52 17.61
C SER A 13 12.62 10.03 16.31
N ASN A 14 12.30 8.82 15.88
CA ASN A 14 12.71 8.30 14.57
C ASN A 14 11.84 8.95 13.46
N ASP A 15 11.82 10.26 13.39
CA ASP A 15 11.11 11.00 12.35
C ASP A 15 11.91 10.87 11.05
N MET A 16 11.56 9.89 10.24
CA MET A 16 12.11 9.75 8.90
C MET A 16 11.30 10.61 7.93
N GLU A 17 11.97 11.38 7.10
CA GLU A 17 11.36 12.16 6.03
C GLU A 17 11.95 11.73 4.67
N ILE A 18 11.07 11.38 3.73
CA ILE A 18 11.46 11.08 2.35
C ILE A 18 10.84 12.12 1.43
N ASN A 19 11.70 12.94 0.81
CA ASN A 19 11.32 13.96 -0.15
C ASN A 19 11.59 13.46 -1.58
N ILE A 20 10.57 13.47 -2.40
CA ILE A 20 10.59 13.11 -3.81
C ILE A 20 10.34 14.40 -4.59
N GLU A 21 11.30 14.81 -5.43
CA GLU A 21 11.30 16.10 -6.11
C GLU A 21 11.35 15.92 -7.63
N ASN A 22 10.23 16.16 -8.31
CA ASN A 22 10.09 16.11 -9.78
C ASN A 22 10.65 14.83 -10.40
N VAL A 23 10.43 13.70 -9.75
CA VAL A 23 10.98 12.41 -10.16
C VAL A 23 10.25 11.87 -11.38
N SER A 24 11.02 11.58 -12.43
CA SER A 24 10.56 10.84 -13.59
C SER A 24 11.33 9.54 -13.73
N MET A 25 10.68 8.52 -14.28
CA MET A 25 11.30 7.24 -14.58
C MET A 25 10.86 6.73 -15.94
N THR A 26 11.83 6.58 -16.85
CA THR A 26 11.65 5.99 -18.17
C THR A 26 12.51 4.73 -18.26
N TYR A 27 11.89 3.59 -18.55
CA TYR A 27 12.59 2.33 -18.73
C TYR A 27 13.35 2.29 -20.08
N PRO A 28 14.35 1.39 -20.26
CA PRO A 28 15.13 1.29 -21.49
C PRO A 28 14.31 1.02 -22.77
N ASP A 29 13.13 0.43 -22.62
CA ASP A 29 12.16 0.20 -23.70
C ASP A 29 11.38 1.45 -24.12
N GLY A 30 11.66 2.61 -23.50
CA GLY A 30 11.01 3.89 -23.75
C GLY A 30 9.72 4.11 -22.94
N LYS A 31 9.26 3.16 -22.14
CA LYS A 31 8.07 3.31 -21.32
C LYS A 31 8.33 4.28 -20.17
N GLN A 32 7.66 5.44 -20.19
CA GLN A 32 7.68 6.38 -19.09
C GLN A 32 6.70 5.93 -17.99
N ALA A 33 7.24 5.42 -16.90
CA ALA A 33 6.47 4.88 -15.80
C ALA A 33 6.10 5.92 -14.72
N LEU A 34 6.93 6.98 -14.58
CA LEU A 34 6.64 8.12 -13.69
C LEU A 34 6.92 9.43 -14.41
N LYS A 35 6.08 10.45 -14.16
CA LYS A 35 6.07 11.74 -14.86
C LYS A 35 6.17 12.89 -13.86
N SER A 36 7.38 13.38 -13.56
CA SER A 36 7.64 14.55 -12.72
C SER A 36 6.89 14.49 -11.36
N LEU A 37 6.98 13.37 -10.69
CA LEU A 37 6.26 13.10 -9.45
C LEU A 37 6.95 13.80 -8.28
N SER A 38 6.19 14.55 -7.47
CA SER A 38 6.67 15.17 -6.23
C SER A 38 5.80 14.74 -5.07
N LEU A 39 6.43 14.30 -3.97
CA LEU A 39 5.74 13.78 -2.80
C LEU A 39 6.64 13.90 -1.57
N ASN A 40 6.04 14.18 -0.42
CA ASN A 40 6.72 14.14 0.88
C ASN A 40 6.07 13.05 1.74
N LEU A 41 6.88 12.12 2.26
CA LEU A 41 6.47 11.03 3.13
C LEU A 41 7.15 11.21 4.49
N ARG A 42 6.40 11.07 5.59
CA ARG A 42 6.93 11.26 6.95
C ARG A 42 6.52 10.13 7.87
N SER A 43 7.43 9.73 8.74
CA SER A 43 7.13 8.82 9.85
C SER A 43 6.81 9.61 11.13
N PRO A 44 6.10 9.02 12.09
CA PRO A 44 5.34 7.78 11.92
C PRO A 44 4.08 8.01 11.09
N GLY A 45 3.62 6.97 10.39
CA GLY A 45 2.38 7.05 9.65
C GLY A 45 2.20 5.94 8.63
N MET A 46 0.96 5.78 8.17
CA MET A 46 0.58 4.80 7.15
C MET A 46 0.04 5.48 5.91
N ILE A 47 0.70 5.25 4.79
CA ILE A 47 0.38 5.85 3.50
C ILE A 47 -0.10 4.75 2.55
N GLY A 48 -1.32 4.89 2.06
CA GLY A 48 -1.90 4.04 1.02
C GLY A 48 -1.57 4.57 -0.37
N LEU A 49 -0.95 3.74 -1.20
CA LEU A 49 -0.65 4.05 -2.59
C LEU A 49 -1.67 3.35 -3.49
N LEU A 50 -2.66 4.09 -3.97
CA LEU A 50 -3.75 3.61 -4.80
C LEU A 50 -3.48 3.88 -6.29
N GLY A 51 -4.00 3.02 -7.15
CA GLY A 51 -3.98 3.21 -8.60
C GLY A 51 -4.14 1.89 -9.36
N PRO A 52 -4.50 1.94 -10.64
CA PRO A 52 -4.66 0.74 -11.44
C PRO A 52 -3.32 0.02 -11.69
N ASN A 53 -3.38 -1.19 -12.24
CA ASN A 53 -2.19 -1.89 -12.67
C ASN A 53 -1.46 -1.11 -13.76
N GLY A 54 -0.15 -0.97 -13.64
CA GLY A 54 0.66 -0.17 -14.56
C GLY A 54 0.68 1.34 -14.27
N ALA A 55 -0.01 1.84 -13.25
CA ALA A 55 -0.01 3.26 -12.87
C ALA A 55 1.35 3.83 -12.43
N GLY A 56 2.32 2.96 -12.07
CA GLY A 56 3.64 3.38 -11.61
C GLY A 56 3.94 3.06 -10.15
N LYS A 57 3.00 2.46 -9.40
CA LYS A 57 3.15 2.15 -7.97
C LYS A 57 4.42 1.37 -7.64
N SER A 58 4.60 0.19 -8.25
CA SER A 58 5.79 -0.66 -8.01
C SER A 58 7.08 0.01 -8.49
N THR A 59 7.02 0.87 -9.52
CA THR A 59 8.18 1.65 -9.98
C THR A 59 8.59 2.68 -8.92
N LEU A 60 7.62 3.41 -8.35
CA LEU A 60 7.89 4.33 -7.24
C LEU A 60 8.51 3.60 -6.04
N MET A 61 7.95 2.45 -5.67
CA MET A 61 8.50 1.65 -4.56
C MET A 61 9.93 1.17 -4.83
N LYS A 62 10.23 0.72 -6.06
CA LYS A 62 11.59 0.31 -6.46
C LYS A 62 12.58 1.48 -6.39
N LEU A 63 12.17 2.69 -6.70
CA LEU A 63 13.00 3.89 -6.52
C LEU A 63 13.24 4.17 -5.03
N LEU A 64 12.20 4.09 -4.19
CA LEU A 64 12.31 4.34 -2.75
C LEU A 64 13.22 3.34 -2.03
N VAL A 65 13.30 2.10 -2.50
CA VAL A 65 14.22 1.09 -1.94
C VAL A 65 15.60 1.08 -2.61
N ALA A 66 15.89 2.10 -3.43
CA ALA A 66 17.12 2.21 -4.22
C ALA A 66 17.42 0.96 -5.08
N ALA A 67 16.38 0.29 -5.59
CA ALA A 67 16.51 -0.79 -6.58
C ALA A 67 16.52 -0.24 -8.02
N LEU A 68 16.06 0.99 -8.21
CA LEU A 68 16.13 1.75 -9.45
C LEU A 68 16.64 3.16 -9.15
N LEU A 69 17.23 3.81 -10.14
CA LEU A 69 17.56 5.23 -10.12
C LEU A 69 16.58 6.01 -10.99
N PRO A 70 16.15 7.22 -10.61
CA PRO A 70 15.26 8.02 -11.42
C PRO A 70 15.98 8.50 -12.68
N THR A 71 15.23 8.67 -13.78
CA THR A 71 15.78 9.26 -15.03
C THR A 71 16.00 10.77 -14.86
N SER A 72 15.17 11.44 -14.05
CA SER A 72 15.33 12.85 -13.67
C SER A 72 14.66 13.11 -12.31
N GLY A 73 14.95 14.25 -11.71
CA GLY A 73 14.52 14.60 -10.36
C GLY A 73 15.45 14.03 -9.29
N ALA A 74 15.03 14.11 -8.03
CA ALA A 74 15.82 13.66 -6.89
C ALA A 74 14.94 13.03 -5.78
N ILE A 75 15.50 12.08 -5.06
CA ILE A 75 14.92 11.53 -3.83
C ILE A 75 15.89 11.80 -2.69
N ARG A 76 15.40 12.30 -1.57
CA ARG A 76 16.19 12.57 -0.37
C ARG A 76 15.56 11.85 0.82
N VAL A 77 16.41 11.31 1.67
CA VAL A 77 16.04 10.72 2.97
C VAL A 77 16.69 11.57 4.04
N ASP A 78 15.90 12.19 4.89
CA ASP A 78 16.37 13.13 5.95
C ASP A 78 17.29 14.22 5.39
N GLY A 79 16.94 14.75 4.21
CA GLY A 79 17.72 15.76 3.49
C GLY A 79 18.94 15.23 2.73
N VAL A 80 19.32 13.96 2.91
CA VAL A 80 20.48 13.34 2.24
C VAL A 80 20.03 12.70 0.93
N PRO A 81 20.71 12.93 -0.22
CA PRO A 81 20.41 12.23 -1.47
C PRO A 81 20.38 10.71 -1.28
N LEU A 82 19.39 10.03 -1.88
CA LEU A 82 19.13 8.61 -1.69
C LEU A 82 20.36 7.74 -1.99
N GLU A 83 21.14 8.08 -3.02
CA GLU A 83 22.32 7.34 -3.42
C GLU A 83 23.42 7.34 -2.31
N LYS A 84 23.42 8.38 -1.48
CA LYS A 84 24.34 8.49 -0.32
C LYS A 84 23.74 7.88 0.93
N ALA A 85 22.42 7.90 1.07
CA ALA A 85 21.69 7.35 2.21
C ALA A 85 21.36 5.84 2.04
N GLU A 86 21.62 5.25 0.88
CA GLU A 86 21.18 3.90 0.50
C GLU A 86 21.52 2.83 1.55
N ARG A 87 22.75 2.84 2.04
CA ARG A 87 23.22 1.83 3.02
C ARG A 87 22.44 1.91 4.34
N GLU A 88 22.24 3.13 4.83
CA GLU A 88 21.52 3.38 6.09
C GLU A 88 20.04 3.09 5.94
N LEU A 89 19.46 3.51 4.81
CA LEU A 89 18.08 3.20 4.47
C LEU A 89 17.84 1.69 4.41
N LYS A 90 18.68 0.93 3.68
CA LYS A 90 18.55 -0.52 3.54
C LYS A 90 18.69 -1.26 4.87
N ALA A 91 19.46 -0.74 5.82
CA ALA A 91 19.57 -1.31 7.17
C ALA A 91 18.26 -1.15 7.98
N GLN A 92 17.46 -0.15 7.66
CA GLN A 92 16.20 0.20 8.34
C GLN A 92 14.96 -0.12 7.51
N LEU A 93 15.12 -0.79 6.38
CA LEU A 93 14.06 -1.11 5.43
C LEU A 93 13.49 -2.51 5.65
N GLY A 94 12.16 -2.60 5.68
CA GLY A 94 11.41 -3.83 5.43
C GLY A 94 10.68 -3.71 4.11
N TYR A 95 10.97 -4.59 3.16
CA TYR A 95 10.38 -4.54 1.82
C TYR A 95 9.79 -5.88 1.42
N LEU A 96 8.53 -5.86 1.02
CA LEU A 96 7.85 -6.98 0.38
C LEU A 96 7.42 -6.53 -1.03
N PRO A 97 8.13 -6.92 -2.08
CA PRO A 97 7.67 -6.68 -3.46
C PRO A 97 6.49 -7.59 -3.81
N GLN A 98 5.77 -7.25 -4.88
CA GLN A 98 4.66 -8.06 -5.40
C GLN A 98 5.12 -9.47 -5.78
N ASP A 99 6.25 -9.56 -6.51
CA ASP A 99 6.91 -10.82 -6.81
C ASP A 99 8.16 -10.96 -5.94
N PHE A 100 8.13 -11.85 -4.98
CA PHE A 100 9.25 -12.13 -4.09
C PHE A 100 9.65 -13.60 -4.13
N GLY A 101 10.96 -13.81 -4.21
CA GLY A 101 11.55 -15.15 -4.15
C GLY A 101 11.70 -15.63 -2.72
N LEU A 102 11.30 -16.86 -2.47
CA LEU A 102 11.60 -17.60 -1.24
C LEU A 102 12.50 -18.78 -1.56
N PHE A 103 13.36 -19.17 -0.60
CA PHE A 103 14.22 -20.35 -0.77
C PHE A 103 13.43 -21.62 -0.41
N ASP A 104 12.92 -22.31 -1.40
CA ASP A 104 12.01 -23.44 -1.28
C ASP A 104 12.51 -24.61 -0.42
N GLU A 105 13.82 -24.83 -0.37
CA GLU A 105 14.44 -25.92 0.42
C GLU A 105 14.65 -25.58 1.89
N LEU A 106 14.59 -24.30 2.27
CA LEU A 106 14.67 -23.89 3.66
C LEU A 106 13.33 -24.06 4.38
N THR A 107 13.39 -24.29 5.68
CA THR A 107 12.23 -24.13 6.55
C THR A 107 11.95 -22.63 6.78
N VAL A 108 10.74 -22.30 7.24
CA VAL A 108 10.38 -20.92 7.59
C VAL A 108 11.39 -20.31 8.57
N THR A 109 11.77 -21.05 9.62
CA THR A 109 12.73 -20.57 10.61
C THR A 109 14.13 -20.36 10.01
N GLU A 110 14.61 -21.30 9.18
CA GLU A 110 15.93 -21.18 8.53
C GLU A 110 15.97 -20.01 7.55
N PHE A 111 14.89 -19.80 6.79
CA PHE A 111 14.78 -18.64 5.89
C PHE A 111 14.85 -17.31 6.67
N LEU A 112 14.08 -17.19 7.75
CA LEU A 112 14.08 -15.98 8.56
C LEU A 112 15.41 -15.77 9.28
N ASP A 113 16.11 -16.84 9.72
CA ASP A 113 17.45 -16.75 10.29
C ASP A 113 18.48 -16.28 9.25
N TYR A 114 18.39 -16.80 8.03
CA TYR A 114 19.21 -16.34 6.90
C TYR A 114 18.99 -14.85 6.60
N MET A 115 17.71 -14.39 6.53
CA MET A 115 17.39 -12.99 6.29
C MET A 115 17.83 -12.09 7.45
N ALA A 116 17.73 -12.56 8.69
CA ALA A 116 18.23 -11.86 9.86
C ALA A 116 19.76 -11.70 9.83
N ALA A 117 20.48 -12.73 9.38
CA ALA A 117 21.94 -12.67 9.20
C ALA A 117 22.32 -11.66 8.11
N LEU A 118 21.63 -11.61 6.98
CA LEU A 118 21.84 -10.61 5.93
C LEU A 118 21.61 -9.17 6.43
N LYS A 119 20.64 -8.97 7.34
CA LYS A 119 20.41 -7.69 8.02
C LYS A 119 21.41 -7.39 9.15
N GLY A 120 22.32 -8.30 9.47
CA GLY A 120 23.31 -8.15 10.56
C GLY A 120 22.68 -8.16 11.96
N LEU A 121 21.49 -8.78 12.13
CA LEU A 121 20.82 -8.85 13.42
C LEU A 121 21.58 -9.76 14.39
N LYS A 122 21.87 -9.27 15.58
CA LYS A 122 22.53 -10.05 16.64
C LYS A 122 21.49 -10.83 17.45
N ASN A 123 21.75 -12.13 17.67
CA ASN A 123 20.89 -13.01 18.48
C ASN A 123 19.40 -13.02 18.05
N PRO A 124 19.07 -13.22 16.77
CA PRO A 124 17.72 -12.98 16.25
C PRO A 124 16.70 -14.05 16.67
N LYS A 125 17.09 -15.16 17.29
CA LYS A 125 16.22 -16.33 17.56
C LYS A 125 14.94 -16.01 18.32
N ALA A 126 14.99 -15.13 19.32
CA ALA A 126 13.81 -14.73 20.08
C ALA A 126 12.87 -13.89 19.22
N HIS A 127 13.43 -12.95 18.48
CA HIS A 127 12.70 -12.07 17.57
C HIS A 127 12.07 -12.84 16.40
N ILE A 128 12.80 -13.80 15.82
CA ILE A 128 12.24 -14.69 14.76
C ILE A 128 11.02 -15.47 15.28
N ARG A 129 11.11 -16.04 16.50
CA ARG A 129 9.95 -16.73 17.09
C ARG A 129 8.75 -15.82 17.30
N GLU A 130 8.99 -14.59 17.74
CA GLU A 130 7.96 -13.57 17.90
C GLU A 130 7.30 -13.21 16.55
N ILE A 131 8.11 -12.96 15.52
CA ILE A 131 7.60 -12.65 14.17
C ILE A 131 6.81 -13.83 13.60
N ILE A 132 7.28 -15.07 13.71
CA ILE A 132 6.57 -16.26 13.26
C ILE A 132 5.18 -16.33 13.93
N ARG A 133 5.08 -16.03 15.22
CA ARG A 133 3.80 -15.94 15.93
C ARG A 133 2.93 -14.80 15.40
N THR A 134 3.53 -13.64 15.20
CA THR A 134 2.82 -12.44 14.70
C THR A 134 2.15 -12.67 13.35
N VAL A 135 2.75 -13.48 12.49
CA VAL A 135 2.18 -13.83 11.17
C VAL A 135 1.43 -15.17 11.16
N ASN A 136 1.09 -15.74 12.32
CA ASN A 136 0.35 -17.00 12.48
C ASN A 136 0.99 -18.20 11.72
N LEU A 137 2.31 -18.38 11.88
CA LEU A 137 3.06 -19.48 11.24
C LEU A 137 3.74 -20.43 12.24
N GLU A 138 3.34 -20.45 13.53
CA GLU A 138 3.99 -21.29 14.55
C GLU A 138 3.99 -22.77 14.19
N GLU A 139 2.86 -23.30 13.73
CA GLU A 139 2.71 -24.70 13.32
C GLU A 139 3.54 -25.06 12.08
N LYS A 140 3.91 -24.05 11.29
CA LYS A 140 4.69 -24.18 10.05
C LYS A 140 6.14 -23.74 10.20
N ALA A 141 6.58 -23.35 11.39
CA ALA A 141 7.94 -22.85 11.64
C ALA A 141 9.05 -23.78 11.14
N LYS A 142 8.83 -25.10 11.22
CA LYS A 142 9.75 -26.13 10.75
C LYS A 142 9.37 -26.74 9.40
N ALA A 143 8.29 -26.26 8.76
CA ALA A 143 7.89 -26.74 7.44
C ALA A 143 8.78 -26.13 6.36
N LYS A 144 9.12 -26.90 5.32
CA LYS A 144 9.83 -26.37 4.15
C LYS A 144 8.94 -25.43 3.37
N ILE A 145 9.49 -24.31 2.90
CA ILE A 145 8.76 -23.25 2.19
C ILE A 145 8.01 -23.80 0.97
N ARG A 146 8.57 -24.74 0.24
CA ARG A 146 7.91 -25.38 -0.90
C ARG A 146 6.59 -26.11 -0.56
N THR A 147 6.37 -26.46 0.72
CA THR A 147 5.16 -27.15 1.17
C THR A 147 4.06 -26.21 1.64
N LEU A 148 4.31 -24.90 1.63
CA LEU A 148 3.39 -23.88 2.09
C LEU A 148 2.38 -23.50 1.00
N SER A 149 1.14 -23.19 1.40
CA SER A 149 0.15 -22.56 0.53
C SER A 149 0.59 -21.15 0.10
N GLY A 150 -0.05 -20.57 -0.93
CA GLY A 150 0.22 -19.21 -1.39
C GLY A 150 0.10 -18.19 -0.26
N GLY A 151 -0.99 -18.22 0.53
CA GLY A 151 -1.17 -17.33 1.67
C GLY A 151 -0.12 -17.53 2.76
N GLN A 152 0.31 -18.79 3.04
CA GLN A 152 1.40 -19.06 3.98
C GLN A 152 2.75 -18.51 3.46
N ARG A 153 3.03 -18.62 2.17
CA ARG A 153 4.22 -18.01 1.55
C ARG A 153 4.17 -16.49 1.66
N GLN A 154 3.01 -15.87 1.44
CA GLN A 154 2.81 -14.44 1.63
C GLN A 154 3.13 -14.00 3.06
N ARG A 155 2.67 -14.77 4.06
CA ARG A 155 2.99 -14.52 5.48
C ARG A 155 4.49 -14.62 5.78
N VAL A 156 5.21 -15.54 5.14
CA VAL A 156 6.69 -15.61 5.25
C VAL A 156 7.33 -14.34 4.69
N GLY A 157 6.84 -13.83 3.55
CA GLY A 157 7.31 -12.58 2.96
C GLY A 157 7.05 -11.37 3.88
N ILE A 158 5.87 -11.29 4.49
CA ILE A 158 5.55 -10.25 5.49
C ILE A 158 6.47 -10.38 6.73
N ALA A 159 6.67 -11.61 7.22
CA ALA A 159 7.57 -11.88 8.34
C ALA A 159 8.99 -11.39 8.07
N GLN A 160 9.52 -11.66 6.88
CA GLN A 160 10.84 -11.19 6.45
C GLN A 160 10.94 -9.67 6.42
N ALA A 161 9.88 -8.96 5.94
CA ALA A 161 9.88 -7.52 5.91
C ALA A 161 9.89 -6.90 7.32
N LEU A 162 9.26 -7.54 8.30
CA LEU A 162 9.21 -7.09 9.70
C LEU A 162 10.49 -7.35 10.51
N LEU A 163 11.45 -8.13 10.00
CA LEU A 163 12.69 -8.43 10.69
C LEU A 163 13.48 -7.17 11.02
N GLY A 164 13.93 -7.05 12.29
CA GLY A 164 14.82 -5.98 12.75
C GLY A 164 14.09 -4.68 13.11
N THR A 165 12.77 -4.68 13.24
CA THR A 165 11.97 -3.48 13.58
C THR A 165 12.31 -2.28 12.69
N PRO A 166 12.07 -2.37 11.37
CA PRO A 166 12.46 -1.35 10.41
C PRO A 166 11.71 -0.04 10.62
N SER A 167 12.37 1.10 10.36
CA SER A 167 11.77 2.44 10.40
C SER A 167 10.96 2.74 9.14
N LEU A 168 11.28 2.05 8.02
CA LEU A 168 10.56 2.13 6.75
C LEU A 168 10.06 0.73 6.36
N LEU A 169 8.76 0.61 6.16
CA LEU A 169 8.10 -0.60 5.68
C LEU A 169 7.43 -0.29 4.34
N ILE A 170 7.75 -1.06 3.32
CA ILE A 170 7.14 -0.94 2.00
C ILE A 170 6.54 -2.29 1.62
N PHE A 171 5.24 -2.30 1.36
CA PHE A 171 4.48 -3.49 0.98
C PHE A 171 3.79 -3.28 -0.36
N ASP A 172 4.14 -4.08 -1.35
CA ASP A 172 3.54 -4.07 -2.68
C ASP A 172 2.51 -5.19 -2.78
N GLU A 173 1.21 -4.86 -2.73
CA GLU A 173 0.08 -5.78 -2.79
C GLU A 173 0.11 -6.91 -1.71
N PRO A 174 0.38 -6.62 -0.42
CA PRO A 174 0.69 -7.66 0.58
C PRO A 174 -0.49 -8.54 0.95
N THR A 175 -1.73 -8.14 0.68
CA THR A 175 -2.95 -8.84 1.07
C THR A 175 -3.57 -9.67 -0.05
N VAL A 176 -2.98 -9.64 -1.24
CA VAL A 176 -3.41 -10.46 -2.38
C VAL A 176 -3.24 -11.95 -2.05
N GLY A 177 -4.29 -12.74 -2.28
CA GLY A 177 -4.29 -14.17 -2.01
C GLY A 177 -4.49 -14.58 -0.54
N LEU A 178 -4.79 -13.60 0.33
CA LEU A 178 -5.16 -13.86 1.73
C LEU A 178 -6.69 -13.92 1.89
N ASP A 179 -7.14 -14.73 2.84
CA ASP A 179 -8.54 -14.80 3.24
C ASP A 179 -8.99 -13.51 3.96
N PRO A 180 -10.31 -13.18 4.02
CA PRO A 180 -10.80 -11.96 4.64
C PRO A 180 -10.35 -11.77 6.09
N GLU A 181 -10.35 -12.83 6.92
CA GLU A 181 -9.86 -12.76 8.30
C GLU A 181 -8.37 -12.41 8.37
N GLU A 182 -7.57 -12.99 7.48
CA GLU A 182 -6.14 -12.72 7.39
C GLU A 182 -5.86 -11.29 6.93
N ARG A 183 -6.64 -10.77 5.97
CA ARG A 183 -6.54 -9.36 5.56
C ARG A 183 -6.76 -8.42 6.73
N ILE A 184 -7.80 -8.67 7.56
CA ILE A 184 -8.07 -7.87 8.77
C ILE A 184 -6.88 -7.96 9.74
N HIS A 185 -6.35 -9.18 9.96
CA HIS A 185 -5.20 -9.37 10.83
C HIS A 185 -3.98 -8.57 10.37
N PHE A 186 -3.63 -8.61 9.08
CA PHE A 186 -2.47 -7.89 8.53
C PHE A 186 -2.69 -6.39 8.47
N ARG A 187 -3.89 -5.91 8.14
CA ARG A 187 -4.22 -4.48 8.25
C ARG A 187 -3.95 -3.95 9.66
N ASN A 188 -4.42 -4.65 10.68
CA ASN A 188 -4.17 -4.29 12.07
C ASN A 188 -2.68 -4.37 12.44
N LEU A 189 -1.94 -5.31 11.86
CA LEU A 189 -0.49 -5.43 12.06
C LEU A 189 0.26 -4.24 11.45
N PHE A 190 -0.06 -3.87 10.23
CA PHE A 190 0.55 -2.73 9.55
C PHE A 190 0.20 -1.40 10.24
N SER A 191 -1.05 -1.21 10.67
CA SER A 191 -1.47 -0.04 11.45
C SER A 191 -0.68 0.08 12.75
N ARG A 192 -0.44 -1.03 13.47
CA ARG A 192 0.42 -1.01 14.66
C ARG A 192 1.87 -0.68 14.35
N ALA A 193 2.41 -1.21 13.24
CA ALA A 193 3.76 -0.89 12.81
C ALA A 193 3.91 0.60 12.48
N ALA A 194 2.88 1.19 11.88
CA ALA A 194 2.84 2.61 11.50
C ALA A 194 2.89 3.57 12.69
N GLN A 195 2.62 3.12 13.91
CA GLN A 195 2.77 3.96 15.12
C GLN A 195 4.23 4.36 15.41
N ASN A 196 5.20 3.62 14.85
CA ASN A 196 6.63 3.85 15.10
C ASN A 196 7.48 3.82 13.82
N SER A 197 6.85 3.62 12.66
CA SER A 197 7.52 3.49 11.36
C SER A 197 6.75 4.24 10.30
N LEU A 198 7.41 4.56 9.20
CA LEU A 198 6.74 4.93 7.95
C LEU A 198 6.32 3.65 7.23
N VAL A 199 5.03 3.44 7.04
CA VAL A 199 4.49 2.30 6.28
C VAL A 199 3.91 2.80 4.97
N LEU A 200 4.42 2.30 3.85
CA LEU A 200 3.86 2.52 2.52
C LEU A 200 3.23 1.22 2.02
N LEU A 201 1.93 1.25 1.81
CA LEU A 201 1.12 0.12 1.36
C LEU A 201 0.60 0.38 -0.04
N SER A 202 1.03 -0.39 -1.05
CA SER A 202 0.39 -0.36 -2.37
C SER A 202 -0.74 -1.39 -2.42
N THR A 203 -1.87 -0.96 -2.94
CA THR A 203 -3.00 -1.86 -3.20
C THR A 203 -3.94 -1.25 -4.25
N HIS A 204 -4.73 -2.11 -4.87
CA HIS A 204 -5.88 -1.71 -5.67
C HIS A 204 -7.22 -1.97 -4.92
N ILE A 205 -7.15 -2.44 -3.67
CA ILE A 205 -8.29 -2.76 -2.81
C ILE A 205 -8.53 -1.58 -1.86
N ILE A 206 -9.60 -0.84 -2.08
CA ILE A 206 -9.91 0.40 -1.35
C ILE A 206 -10.18 0.14 0.12
N GLU A 207 -10.83 -0.98 0.46
CA GLU A 207 -11.09 -1.37 1.85
C GLU A 207 -9.81 -1.59 2.66
N ASP A 208 -8.70 -1.97 2.00
CA ASP A 208 -7.43 -2.21 2.69
C ASP A 208 -6.78 -0.90 3.18
N VAL A 209 -7.08 0.23 2.54
CA VAL A 209 -6.53 1.54 2.90
C VAL A 209 -7.50 2.39 3.71
N GLN A 210 -8.80 2.29 3.46
CA GLN A 210 -9.82 3.13 4.08
C GLN A 210 -9.81 3.09 5.61
N SER A 211 -9.50 1.93 6.19
CA SER A 211 -9.60 1.71 7.63
C SER A 211 -8.30 1.93 8.41
N VAL A 212 -7.15 2.07 7.72
CA VAL A 212 -5.84 2.05 8.38
C VAL A 212 -4.86 3.10 7.90
N CYS A 213 -5.08 3.73 6.73
CA CYS A 213 -4.15 4.73 6.20
C CYS A 213 -4.50 6.14 6.67
N ASP A 214 -3.49 6.86 7.17
CA ASP A 214 -3.60 8.26 7.56
C ASP A 214 -3.63 9.17 6.33
N HIS A 215 -2.91 8.77 5.28
CA HIS A 215 -2.81 9.48 4.01
C HIS A 215 -2.95 8.53 2.84
N LEU A 216 -3.47 9.07 1.74
CA LEU A 216 -3.62 8.37 0.46
C LEU A 216 -2.86 9.13 -0.62
N VAL A 217 -2.21 8.38 -1.50
CA VAL A 217 -1.63 8.88 -2.74
C VAL A 217 -2.26 8.09 -3.88
N VAL A 218 -2.97 8.78 -4.76
CA VAL A 218 -3.56 8.18 -5.95
C VAL A 218 -2.66 8.46 -7.14
N ILE A 219 -2.18 7.40 -7.78
CA ILE A 219 -1.33 7.49 -8.98
C ILE A 219 -2.09 6.89 -10.16
N ASP A 220 -2.11 7.60 -11.28
CA ASP A 220 -2.54 7.07 -12.56
C ASP A 220 -1.67 7.58 -13.69
N GLY A 221 -1.43 6.73 -14.70
CA GLY A 221 -0.62 7.06 -15.87
C GLY A 221 0.79 7.62 -15.55
N GLY A 222 1.34 7.29 -14.37
CA GLY A 222 2.65 7.77 -13.89
C GLY A 222 2.65 9.14 -13.22
N ALA A 223 1.47 9.73 -12.99
CA ALA A 223 1.31 11.03 -12.31
C ALA A 223 0.52 10.86 -11.00
N ILE A 224 0.77 11.73 -10.02
CA ILE A 224 -0.07 11.83 -8.82
C ILE A 224 -1.33 12.61 -9.19
N LEU A 225 -2.50 12.00 -9.02
CA LEU A 225 -3.79 12.66 -9.15
C LEU A 225 -4.25 13.29 -7.83
N PHE A 226 -3.88 12.67 -6.71
CA PHE A 226 -4.25 13.14 -5.37
C PHE A 226 -3.20 12.71 -4.34
N ALA A 227 -2.97 13.57 -3.36
CA ALA A 227 -2.22 13.26 -2.15
C ALA A 227 -2.86 14.01 -0.97
N GLY A 228 -3.36 13.29 0.04
CA GLY A 228 -4.07 13.85 1.19
C GLY A 228 -4.69 12.78 2.08
N THR A 229 -5.59 13.18 2.98
CA THR A 229 -6.30 12.21 3.84
C THR A 229 -7.46 11.53 3.11
N PRO A 230 -7.94 10.37 3.59
CA PRO A 230 -9.13 9.73 3.04
C PRO A 230 -10.36 10.67 2.99
N GLU A 231 -10.56 11.49 4.05
CA GLU A 231 -11.67 12.43 4.13
C GLU A 231 -11.56 13.54 3.07
N GLN A 232 -10.34 14.00 2.78
CA GLN A 232 -10.11 14.98 1.72
C GLN A 232 -10.44 14.40 0.34
N LEU A 233 -10.09 13.14 0.09
CA LEU A 233 -10.44 12.45 -1.15
C LEU A 233 -11.95 12.27 -1.28
N ILE A 234 -12.64 11.81 -0.21
CA ILE A 234 -14.10 11.69 -0.17
C ILE A 234 -14.75 13.05 -0.46
N GLY A 235 -14.21 14.14 0.11
CA GLY A 235 -14.71 15.49 -0.09
C GLY A 235 -14.72 15.95 -1.57
N ILE A 236 -13.81 15.45 -2.41
CA ILE A 236 -13.76 15.78 -3.85
C ILE A 236 -15.04 15.29 -4.57
N ALA A 237 -15.60 14.17 -4.14
CA ALA A 237 -16.81 13.60 -4.75
C ALA A 237 -18.12 14.12 -4.14
N ALA A 238 -18.07 15.08 -3.20
CA ALA A 238 -19.25 15.63 -2.57
C ALA A 238 -20.16 16.35 -3.60
N GLY A 239 -21.41 15.92 -3.67
CA GLY A 239 -22.37 16.45 -4.65
C GLY A 239 -22.30 15.79 -6.04
N HIS A 240 -21.37 14.85 -6.27
CA HIS A 240 -21.14 14.15 -7.52
C HIS A 240 -21.59 12.69 -7.48
N VAL A 241 -22.14 12.21 -6.36
CA VAL A 241 -22.53 10.81 -6.11
C VAL A 241 -24.03 10.72 -5.88
N GLY A 242 -24.64 9.67 -6.41
CA GLY A 242 -26.06 9.44 -6.13
C GLY A 242 -26.51 8.05 -6.50
N THR A 243 -27.77 7.77 -6.17
CA THR A 243 -28.44 6.49 -6.47
C THR A 243 -29.64 6.69 -7.38
N PHE A 244 -29.93 5.68 -8.20
CA PHE A 244 -31.00 5.71 -9.19
C PHE A 244 -31.44 4.28 -9.53
N TRP A 245 -32.62 4.16 -10.17
CA TRP A 245 -33.03 2.89 -10.75
C TRP A 245 -32.44 2.72 -12.15
N GLU A 246 -31.86 1.58 -12.45
CA GLU A 246 -31.20 1.33 -13.74
C GLU A 246 -32.06 1.69 -14.95
N LYS A 247 -33.40 1.46 -14.86
CA LYS A 247 -34.38 1.79 -15.91
C LYS A 247 -34.51 3.30 -16.17
N GLU A 248 -34.20 4.13 -15.19
CA GLU A 248 -34.37 5.60 -15.24
C GLU A 248 -33.16 6.31 -15.85
N ALA A 249 -31.98 5.78 -15.64
CA ALA A 249 -30.72 6.45 -16.00
C ALA A 249 -29.76 5.58 -16.84
N ALA A 250 -30.21 4.47 -17.40
CA ALA A 250 -29.36 3.54 -18.16
C ALA A 250 -28.64 4.14 -19.39
N ARG A 251 -28.95 5.38 -19.78
CA ARG A 251 -28.42 6.06 -20.99
C ARG A 251 -27.98 7.50 -20.72
N GLU A 252 -27.87 7.91 -19.46
CA GLU A 252 -27.46 9.27 -19.16
C GLU A 252 -25.96 9.45 -19.48
N PRO A 253 -25.60 10.36 -20.42
CA PRO A 253 -24.18 10.62 -20.72
C PRO A 253 -23.44 11.16 -19.50
N GLY A 254 -22.21 10.73 -19.29
CA GLY A 254 -21.35 11.20 -18.18
C GLY A 254 -21.71 10.62 -16.81
N LEU A 255 -22.70 9.71 -16.70
CA LEU A 255 -22.99 9.00 -15.45
C LEU A 255 -22.26 7.64 -15.43
N MET A 256 -21.21 7.56 -14.63
CA MET A 256 -20.46 6.31 -14.40
C MET A 256 -21.12 5.52 -13.27
N ILE A 257 -21.51 4.27 -13.54
CA ILE A 257 -22.08 3.38 -12.52
C ILE A 257 -20.94 2.77 -11.70
N THR A 258 -20.95 3.02 -10.39
CA THR A 258 -19.96 2.49 -9.44
C THR A 258 -20.42 1.20 -8.77
N ALA A 259 -21.73 1.02 -8.56
CA ALA A 259 -22.29 -0.21 -8.00
C ALA A 259 -23.69 -0.52 -8.55
N ARG A 260 -24.04 -1.83 -8.59
CA ARG A 260 -25.36 -2.35 -8.89
C ARG A 260 -25.85 -3.28 -7.80
N ILE A 261 -27.06 -3.05 -7.30
CA ILE A 261 -27.68 -3.84 -6.23
C ILE A 261 -29.02 -4.38 -6.76
N ASN A 262 -29.13 -5.70 -6.85
CA ASN A 262 -30.38 -6.37 -7.18
C ASN A 262 -31.33 -6.33 -5.99
N THR A 263 -32.52 -5.79 -6.19
CA THR A 263 -33.57 -5.72 -5.17
C THR A 263 -34.84 -6.38 -5.68
N GLY A 264 -35.80 -6.67 -4.80
CA GLY A 264 -37.11 -7.18 -5.21
C GLY A 264 -37.94 -6.25 -6.12
N GLN A 265 -37.54 -4.97 -6.26
CA GLN A 265 -38.21 -3.95 -7.07
C GLN A 265 -37.45 -3.64 -8.38
N GLY A 266 -36.26 -4.24 -8.57
CA GLY A 266 -35.38 -3.99 -9.70
C GLY A 266 -33.95 -3.75 -9.33
N VAL A 267 -33.13 -3.28 -10.27
CA VAL A 267 -31.74 -2.98 -10.06
C VAL A 267 -31.58 -1.52 -9.61
N ARG A 268 -31.10 -1.31 -8.39
CA ARG A 268 -30.70 0.00 -7.88
C ARG A 268 -29.21 0.19 -8.18
N CYS A 269 -28.86 1.29 -8.81
CA CYS A 269 -27.50 1.66 -9.14
C CYS A 269 -27.01 2.78 -8.23
N ARG A 270 -25.70 2.79 -8.01
CA ARG A 270 -24.95 3.91 -7.47
C ARG A 270 -24.03 4.40 -8.58
N GLY A 271 -23.81 5.70 -8.68
CA GLY A 271 -22.95 6.25 -9.72
C GLY A 271 -22.43 7.63 -9.39
N VAL A 272 -21.46 8.05 -10.19
CA VAL A 272 -20.78 9.35 -10.10
C VAL A 272 -20.88 10.10 -11.42
N ALA A 273 -20.99 11.42 -11.36
CA ALA A 273 -21.01 12.31 -12.51
C ALA A 273 -20.59 13.72 -12.11
N ASP A 274 -20.04 14.50 -13.04
CA ASP A 274 -19.76 15.93 -12.83
C ASP A 274 -21.01 16.70 -12.48
N ARG A 275 -22.11 16.35 -13.13
CA ARG A 275 -23.43 16.89 -12.85
C ARG A 275 -24.44 15.77 -12.74
N LEU A 276 -25.02 15.60 -11.56
CA LEU A 276 -26.00 14.55 -11.34
C LEU A 276 -27.27 14.85 -12.17
N PRO A 277 -27.74 13.89 -13.00
CA PRO A 277 -29.04 13.97 -13.69
C PRO A 277 -30.21 14.09 -12.71
N ALA A 278 -31.31 14.69 -13.13
CA ALA A 278 -32.48 14.91 -12.27
C ALA A 278 -33.14 13.62 -11.72
N CYS A 279 -32.93 12.48 -12.39
CA CYS A 279 -33.39 11.16 -11.93
C CYS A 279 -32.50 10.53 -10.87
N VAL A 280 -31.30 11.09 -10.61
CA VAL A 280 -30.35 10.59 -9.63
C VAL A 280 -30.60 11.27 -8.30
N LYS A 281 -30.84 10.48 -7.25
CA LYS A 281 -30.93 10.98 -5.87
C LYS A 281 -29.54 11.14 -5.28
N PRO A 282 -29.14 12.37 -4.85
CA PRO A 282 -27.84 12.57 -4.23
C PRO A 282 -27.66 11.70 -2.99
N GLU A 283 -26.44 11.20 -2.80
CA GLU A 283 -26.01 10.38 -1.64
C GLU A 283 -24.62 10.84 -1.19
N GLU A 284 -24.30 10.58 0.07
CA GLU A 284 -22.95 10.82 0.61
C GLU A 284 -21.93 9.92 -0.11
N PRO A 285 -20.79 10.47 -0.53
CA PRO A 285 -19.75 9.69 -1.20
C PRO A 285 -19.03 8.72 -0.27
N THR A 286 -18.65 7.57 -0.81
CA THR A 286 -17.70 6.65 -0.21
C THR A 286 -16.30 6.92 -0.76
N LEU A 287 -15.27 6.31 -0.15
CA LEU A 287 -13.91 6.40 -0.68
C LEU A 287 -13.80 5.77 -2.08
N GLU A 288 -14.56 4.70 -2.33
CA GLU A 288 -14.62 4.04 -3.64
C GLU A 288 -15.22 4.97 -4.71
N ASP A 289 -16.32 5.64 -4.39
CA ASP A 289 -16.92 6.62 -5.31
C ASP A 289 -15.95 7.75 -5.64
N ALA A 290 -15.26 8.27 -4.61
CA ALA A 290 -14.31 9.36 -4.78
C ALA A 290 -13.08 8.95 -5.62
N TYR A 291 -12.57 7.73 -5.40
CA TYR A 291 -11.49 7.18 -6.20
C TYR A 291 -11.93 7.01 -7.67
N LEU A 292 -13.10 6.44 -7.91
CA LEU A 292 -13.64 6.24 -9.26
C LEU A 292 -13.95 7.58 -9.95
N TYR A 293 -14.52 8.55 -9.22
CA TYR A 293 -14.75 9.90 -9.73
C TYR A 293 -13.43 10.58 -10.15
N LEU A 294 -12.42 10.54 -9.28
CA LEU A 294 -11.11 11.12 -9.57
C LEU A 294 -10.42 10.49 -10.79
N THR A 295 -10.55 9.16 -10.96
CA THR A 295 -9.87 8.40 -12.04
C THR A 295 -10.66 8.32 -13.33
N SER A 296 -11.94 8.70 -13.35
CA SER A 296 -12.78 8.71 -14.58
C SER A 296 -12.34 9.74 -15.61
N GLY A 297 -11.44 10.65 -15.25
CA GLY A 297 -10.93 11.68 -16.17
C GLY A 297 -11.86 12.86 -16.39
N GLU A 298 -13.04 12.89 -15.77
CA GLU A 298 -14.02 13.97 -15.90
C GLU A 298 -13.65 15.20 -15.03
N VAL A 299 -12.73 15.01 -14.06
CA VAL A 299 -12.27 16.07 -13.12
C VAL A 299 -11.12 16.92 -13.70
N THR A 300 -10.57 16.57 -14.85
CA THR A 300 -9.40 17.27 -15.46
C THR A 300 -9.80 18.18 -16.63
N GLY A 301 -10.94 18.83 -16.54
CA GLY A 301 -11.40 19.86 -17.48
C GLY A 301 -11.15 21.28 -16.97
#